data_83f62b5fc5a831e75ded0f2b3560619e
#
_entry.id   83f62b5fc5a831e75ded0f2b3560619e
#
_cell.length_a   1.000
_cell.length_b   1.000
_cell.length_c   1.000
_cell.angle_alpha   90.00
_cell.angle_beta   90.00
_cell.angle_gamma   90.00
#
_symmetry.space_group_name_H-M   'P 1'
#
loop_
_entity.id
_entity.type
_entity.pdbx_description
1 polymer ?
#
loop_
_entity_poly.entity_id
_entity_poly.type
_entity_poly.pdbx_seq_one_letter_code
_entity_poly.pdbx_strand_id
1 'polypeptide(L)'
;LEHVVDAFNRKKGLFFLTAHFGNWEFLCAAGALKAGSLAVIARPADFKPLDRVLGEIRSFFGTEVILKQKALRRVRSALRENKLIGILLDQNVDWYEGVYVPFFDQWACTNKGLALIAGITGTPVVPAFPVRQKDGRYRLLDDEEVRRLKNWKAAKTAKPGVPQAEV
;
A
#
# COMPACT_ATOMS: atom_id res chain seq x y z
N LEU A 1 13.65 -6.81 -0.74
CA LEU A 1 13.30 -6.16 -2.02
C LEU A 1 13.28 -7.14 -3.22
N GLU A 2 13.82 -8.34 -3.09
CA GLU A 2 13.82 -9.36 -4.16
C GLU A 2 12.40 -9.70 -4.59
N HIS A 3 11.48 -9.89 -3.65
CA HIS A 3 10.06 -10.16 -3.95
C HIS A 3 9.37 -9.05 -4.76
N VAL A 4 9.78 -7.80 -4.57
CA VAL A 4 9.28 -6.65 -5.37
C VAL A 4 9.78 -6.78 -6.81
N VAL A 5 11.06 -7.08 -6.97
CA VAL A 5 11.67 -7.26 -8.31
C VAL A 5 11.03 -8.44 -9.03
N ASP A 6 10.88 -9.58 -8.35
CA ASP A 6 10.24 -10.77 -8.92
C ASP A 6 8.79 -10.52 -9.32
N ALA A 7 8.03 -9.84 -8.45
CA ALA A 7 6.66 -9.46 -8.74
C ALA A 7 6.56 -8.52 -9.95
N PHE A 8 7.44 -7.54 -10.04
CA PHE A 8 7.49 -6.59 -11.15
C PHE A 8 7.91 -7.23 -12.48
N ASN A 9 8.81 -8.22 -12.42
CA ASN A 9 9.26 -8.97 -13.60
C ASN A 9 8.16 -9.82 -14.25
N ARG A 10 7.03 -10.06 -13.55
CA ARG A 10 5.86 -10.75 -14.12
C ARG A 10 5.12 -9.94 -15.17
N LYS A 11 5.49 -8.67 -15.39
CA LYS A 11 4.91 -7.77 -16.41
C LYS A 11 3.39 -7.58 -16.31
N LYS A 12 2.84 -7.63 -15.10
CA LYS A 12 1.41 -7.42 -14.81
C LYS A 12 1.16 -6.14 -14.01
N GLY A 13 2.17 -5.27 -13.91
CA GLY A 13 2.18 -4.19 -12.92
C GLY A 13 2.34 -4.73 -11.50
N LEU A 14 2.30 -3.86 -10.53
CA LEU A 14 2.45 -4.21 -9.11
C LEU A 14 1.66 -3.25 -8.24
N PHE A 15 0.91 -3.76 -7.28
CA PHE A 15 0.32 -2.96 -6.21
C PHE A 15 1.27 -2.89 -5.02
N PHE A 16 1.65 -1.68 -4.62
CA PHE A 16 2.20 -1.42 -3.30
C PHE A 16 1.08 -1.11 -2.32
N LEU A 17 0.89 -2.02 -1.38
CA LEU A 17 -0.03 -1.83 -0.27
C LEU A 17 0.72 -1.17 0.89
N THR A 18 0.28 0.01 1.29
CA THR A 18 0.85 0.76 2.40
C THR A 18 -0.25 1.38 3.28
N ALA A 19 0.14 2.19 4.23
CA ALA A 19 -0.74 2.89 5.16
C ALA A 19 -0.30 4.35 5.31
N HIS A 20 -1.14 5.18 5.95
CA HIS A 20 -0.77 6.52 6.41
C HIS A 20 0.21 6.43 7.60
N PHE A 21 1.30 5.69 7.39
CA PHE A 21 2.33 5.38 8.37
C PHE A 21 3.67 5.94 7.94
N GLY A 22 4.38 6.56 8.88
CA GLY A 22 5.68 7.18 8.59
C GLY A 22 5.57 8.29 7.55
N ASN A 23 6.55 8.37 6.65
CA ASN A 23 6.53 9.33 5.54
C ASN A 23 6.16 8.65 4.22
N TRP A 24 4.89 8.32 4.05
CA TRP A 24 4.37 7.66 2.86
C TRP A 24 4.46 8.54 1.59
N GLU A 25 4.45 9.89 1.71
CA GLU A 25 4.71 10.78 0.57
C GLU A 25 6.17 10.63 0.07
N PHE A 26 7.12 10.51 0.99
CA PHE A 26 8.51 10.23 0.63
C PHE A 26 8.66 8.85 -0.04
N LEU A 27 7.89 7.85 0.40
CA LEU A 27 7.85 6.54 -0.23
C LEU A 27 7.38 6.64 -1.69
N CYS A 28 6.38 7.46 -1.99
CA CYS A 28 5.92 7.72 -3.36
C CYS A 28 7.02 8.32 -4.22
N ALA A 29 7.69 9.37 -3.74
CA ALA A 29 8.79 10.02 -4.45
C ALA A 29 9.95 9.04 -4.71
N ALA A 30 10.39 8.31 -3.69
CA ALA A 30 11.48 7.33 -3.81
C ALA A 30 11.11 6.17 -4.76
N GLY A 31 9.85 5.73 -4.71
CA GLY A 31 9.33 4.70 -5.60
C GLY A 31 9.33 5.15 -7.06
N ALA A 32 8.88 6.37 -7.34
CA ALA A 32 8.87 6.95 -8.68
C ALA A 32 10.29 7.06 -9.25
N LEU A 33 11.24 7.56 -8.45
CA LEU A 33 12.64 7.69 -8.86
C LEU A 33 13.32 6.35 -9.15
N LYS A 34 12.98 5.29 -8.38
CA LYS A 34 13.62 3.97 -8.54
C LYS A 34 12.97 3.12 -9.62
N ALA A 35 11.65 3.17 -9.74
CA ALA A 35 10.90 2.35 -10.69
C ALA A 35 10.67 3.04 -12.03
N GLY A 36 10.91 4.35 -12.12
CA GLY A 36 10.68 5.15 -13.32
C GLY A 36 9.19 5.33 -13.70
N SER A 37 8.27 4.68 -12.99
CA SER A 37 6.84 4.76 -13.31
C SER A 37 5.99 4.32 -12.12
N LEU A 38 5.44 5.28 -11.38
CA LEU A 38 4.56 5.08 -10.24
C LEU A 38 3.25 5.83 -10.43
N ALA A 39 2.14 5.21 -10.04
CA ALA A 39 0.85 5.86 -9.88
C ALA A 39 0.37 5.73 -8.44
N VAL A 40 -0.42 6.69 -7.96
CA VAL A 40 -1.09 6.62 -6.66
C VAL A 40 -2.57 6.91 -6.83
N ILE A 41 -3.41 6.22 -6.06
CA ILE A 41 -4.84 6.51 -6.02
C ILE A 41 -5.07 7.51 -4.89
N ALA A 42 -5.60 8.68 -5.24
CA ALA A 42 -5.87 9.72 -4.25
C ALA A 42 -7.23 10.40 -4.47
N ARG A 43 -7.77 10.93 -3.39
CA ARG A 43 -8.85 11.92 -3.42
C ARG A 43 -8.20 13.32 -3.42
N PRO A 44 -8.74 14.30 -4.17
CA PRO A 44 -8.30 15.69 -4.02
C PRO A 44 -8.42 16.15 -2.58
N ALA A 45 -7.45 16.91 -2.10
CA ALA A 45 -7.54 17.53 -0.77
C ALA A 45 -8.65 18.60 -0.77
N ASP A 46 -9.33 18.74 0.37
CA ASP A 46 -10.41 19.73 0.50
C ASP A 46 -9.86 21.16 0.44
N PHE A 47 -8.66 21.39 0.93
CA PHE A 47 -7.94 22.66 0.84
C PHE A 47 -7.16 22.75 -0.48
N LYS A 48 -7.69 23.50 -1.45
CA LYS A 48 -7.17 23.58 -2.82
C LYS A 48 -5.69 23.99 -2.94
N PRO A 49 -5.15 24.95 -2.16
CA PRO A 49 -3.73 25.26 -2.22
C PRO A 49 -2.83 24.08 -1.86
N LEU A 50 -3.22 23.29 -0.83
CA LEU A 50 -2.48 22.09 -0.45
C LEU A 50 -2.56 21.00 -1.54
N ASP A 51 -3.74 20.80 -2.13
CA ASP A 51 -3.94 19.87 -3.24
C ASP A 51 -3.01 20.17 -4.42
N ARG A 52 -2.89 21.47 -4.76
CA ARG A 52 -1.97 21.93 -5.82
C ARG A 52 -0.51 21.59 -5.46
N VAL A 53 -0.04 21.97 -4.27
CA VAL A 53 1.34 21.73 -3.84
C VAL A 53 1.67 20.26 -3.83
N LEU A 54 0.79 19.41 -3.28
CA LEU A 54 0.98 17.96 -3.29
C LEU A 54 1.01 17.41 -4.72
N GLY A 55 0.15 17.91 -5.60
CA GLY A 55 0.11 17.52 -7.01
C GLY A 55 1.42 17.88 -7.73
N GLU A 56 1.93 19.08 -7.51
CA GLU A 56 3.21 19.55 -8.09
C GLU A 56 4.38 18.71 -7.59
N ILE A 57 4.48 18.43 -6.29
CA ILE A 57 5.52 17.58 -5.71
C ILE A 57 5.48 16.17 -6.31
N ARG A 58 4.30 15.55 -6.36
CA ARG A 58 4.15 14.21 -6.93
C ARG A 58 4.52 14.16 -8.41
N SER A 59 4.08 15.15 -9.19
CA SER A 59 4.41 15.26 -10.61
C SER A 59 5.90 15.50 -10.84
N PHE A 60 6.56 16.30 -10.00
CA PHE A 60 7.99 16.55 -10.08
C PHE A 60 8.81 15.26 -9.97
N PHE A 61 8.39 14.33 -9.14
CA PHE A 61 9.02 13.02 -9.01
C PHE A 61 8.51 11.96 -10.01
N GLY A 62 7.64 12.34 -10.94
CA GLY A 62 7.11 11.42 -11.95
C GLY A 62 5.98 10.51 -11.45
N THR A 63 5.34 10.85 -10.34
CA THR A 63 4.18 10.11 -9.83
C THR A 63 2.90 10.56 -10.52
N GLU A 64 2.18 9.63 -11.14
CA GLU A 64 0.85 9.86 -11.69
C GLU A 64 -0.20 9.80 -10.59
N VAL A 65 -1.08 10.80 -10.49
CA VAL A 65 -2.21 10.79 -9.55
C VAL A 65 -3.46 10.30 -10.27
N ILE A 66 -4.00 9.16 -9.83
CA ILE A 66 -5.26 8.58 -10.31
C ILE A 66 -6.37 8.97 -9.33
N LEU A 67 -7.36 9.72 -9.81
CA LEU A 67 -8.49 10.12 -8.98
C LEU A 67 -9.40 8.92 -8.64
N LYS A 68 -9.78 8.76 -7.36
CA LYS A 68 -10.62 7.65 -6.84
C LYS A 68 -11.90 7.45 -7.67
N GLN A 69 -12.55 8.53 -8.08
CA GLN A 69 -13.86 8.49 -8.78
C GLN A 69 -13.84 7.80 -10.16
N LYS A 70 -12.68 7.69 -10.81
CA LYS A 70 -12.51 7.04 -12.12
C LYS A 70 -11.37 6.03 -12.13
N ALA A 71 -11.00 5.55 -10.95
CA ALA A 71 -9.77 4.79 -10.72
C ALA A 71 -9.72 3.48 -11.54
N LEU A 72 -10.80 2.72 -11.60
CA LEU A 72 -10.77 1.35 -12.15
C LEU A 72 -10.23 1.29 -13.59
N ARG A 73 -10.72 2.16 -14.47
CA ARG A 73 -10.27 2.20 -15.88
C ARG A 73 -8.79 2.58 -15.98
N ARG A 74 -8.38 3.63 -15.24
CA ARG A 74 -7.00 4.14 -15.32
C ARG A 74 -6.02 3.19 -14.62
N VAL A 75 -6.40 2.58 -13.49
CA VAL A 75 -5.62 1.53 -12.81
C VAL A 75 -5.36 0.36 -13.76
N ARG A 76 -6.39 -0.16 -14.44
CA ARG A 76 -6.20 -1.24 -15.42
C ARG A 76 -5.27 -0.85 -16.57
N SER A 77 -5.34 0.38 -17.07
CA SER A 77 -4.40 0.88 -18.07
C SER A 77 -2.97 0.93 -17.52
N ALA A 78 -2.77 1.52 -16.35
CA ALA A 78 -1.47 1.62 -15.70
C ALA A 78 -0.84 0.24 -15.42
N LEU A 79 -1.63 -0.74 -15.03
CA LEU A 79 -1.15 -2.11 -14.85
C LEU A 79 -0.69 -2.76 -16.16
N ARG A 80 -1.41 -2.51 -17.28
CA ARG A 80 -0.98 -2.97 -18.61
C ARG A 80 0.32 -2.30 -19.07
N GLU A 81 0.55 -1.07 -18.63
CA GLU A 81 1.79 -0.32 -18.83
C GLU A 81 2.91 -0.79 -17.88
N ASN A 82 2.67 -1.85 -17.11
CA ASN A 82 3.57 -2.40 -16.09
C ASN A 82 3.97 -1.37 -15.02
N LYS A 83 3.06 -0.46 -14.62
CA LYS A 83 3.34 0.53 -13.58
C LYS A 83 3.21 -0.04 -12.18
N LEU A 84 3.92 0.57 -11.24
CA LEU A 84 3.68 0.44 -9.81
C LEU A 84 2.47 1.30 -9.41
N ILE A 85 1.58 0.76 -8.59
CA ILE A 85 0.41 1.51 -8.10
C ILE A 85 0.41 1.47 -6.57
N GLY A 86 0.65 2.63 -5.95
CA GLY A 86 0.59 2.80 -4.51
C GLY A 86 -0.85 2.94 -4.01
N ILE A 87 -1.22 2.18 -2.99
CA ILE A 87 -2.53 2.22 -2.35
C ILE A 87 -2.37 2.23 -0.83
N LEU A 88 -3.00 3.22 -0.17
CA LEU A 88 -3.14 3.28 1.27
C LEU A 88 -4.49 2.65 1.64
N LEU A 89 -4.48 1.63 2.50
CA LEU A 89 -5.66 0.80 2.78
C LEU A 89 -6.09 0.81 4.26
N ASP A 90 -5.52 1.66 5.07
CA ASP A 90 -5.69 1.70 6.51
C ASP A 90 -6.84 2.58 7.01
N GLN A 91 -7.57 3.24 6.10
CA GLN A 91 -8.74 4.04 6.47
C GLN A 91 -10.00 3.18 6.53
N ASN A 92 -10.80 3.42 7.57
CA ASN A 92 -12.14 2.86 7.67
C ASN A 92 -13.03 3.48 6.58
N VAL A 93 -13.86 2.67 5.94
CA VAL A 93 -14.78 3.10 4.88
C VAL A 93 -16.21 2.74 5.25
N ASP A 94 -17.17 3.27 4.50
CA ASP A 94 -18.56 2.91 4.65
C ASP A 94 -18.80 1.42 4.33
N TRP A 95 -19.79 0.82 4.98
CA TRP A 95 -20.10 -0.61 4.89
C TRP A 95 -20.34 -1.10 3.45
N TYR A 96 -20.85 -0.26 2.57
CA TYR A 96 -21.09 -0.61 1.16
C TYR A 96 -19.81 -0.59 0.30
N GLU A 97 -18.76 0.16 0.71
CA GLU A 97 -17.45 0.20 0.02
C GLU A 97 -16.49 -0.87 0.51
N GLY A 98 -16.75 -1.47 1.68
CA GLY A 98 -15.79 -2.32 2.37
C GLY A 98 -16.28 -3.71 2.73
N VAL A 99 -15.40 -4.39 3.47
CA VAL A 99 -15.66 -5.63 4.18
C VAL A 99 -15.11 -5.49 5.60
N TYR A 100 -15.80 -6.08 6.57
CA TYR A 100 -15.31 -6.09 7.95
C TYR A 100 -14.20 -7.10 8.11
N VAL A 101 -13.07 -6.64 8.60
CA VAL A 101 -11.90 -7.47 8.92
C VAL A 101 -11.43 -7.20 10.34
N PRO A 102 -10.84 -8.18 11.03
CA PRO A 102 -10.27 -7.95 12.36
C PRO A 102 -9.03 -7.07 12.22
N PHE A 103 -8.99 -5.98 12.99
CA PHE A 103 -7.86 -5.06 13.08
C PHE A 103 -7.57 -4.77 14.55
N PHE A 104 -6.48 -5.34 15.06
CA PHE A 104 -6.26 -5.55 16.49
C PHE A 104 -7.50 -6.27 17.09
N ASP A 105 -8.02 -5.91 18.20
CA ASP A 105 -9.19 -6.57 18.80
C ASP A 105 -10.54 -5.91 18.41
N GLN A 106 -10.58 -5.19 17.28
CA GLN A 106 -11.75 -4.48 16.78
C GLN A 106 -12.07 -4.86 15.33
N TRP A 107 -13.32 -4.70 14.92
CA TRP A 107 -13.73 -4.84 13.53
C TRP A 107 -13.55 -3.50 12.80
N ALA A 108 -12.80 -3.51 11.69
CA ALA A 108 -12.63 -2.37 10.81
C ALA A 108 -13.22 -2.64 9.42
N CYS A 109 -13.96 -1.69 8.88
CA CYS A 109 -14.48 -1.78 7.52
C CYS A 109 -13.41 -1.35 6.52
N THR A 110 -12.75 -2.32 5.91
CA THR A 110 -11.62 -2.11 4.99
C THR A 110 -12.10 -2.13 3.55
N ASN A 111 -11.62 -1.19 2.73
CA ASN A 111 -12.02 -1.08 1.32
C ASN A 111 -11.67 -2.35 0.54
N LYS A 112 -12.66 -2.93 -0.14
CA LYS A 112 -12.51 -4.17 -0.93
C LYS A 112 -11.93 -3.98 -2.33
N GLY A 113 -11.76 -2.74 -2.79
CA GLY A 113 -11.40 -2.41 -4.17
C GLY A 113 -10.06 -3.00 -4.61
N LEU A 114 -9.03 -2.94 -3.75
CA LEU A 114 -7.72 -3.54 -4.05
C LEU A 114 -7.83 -5.06 -4.24
N ALA A 115 -8.49 -5.76 -3.34
CA ALA A 115 -8.64 -7.22 -3.40
C ALA A 115 -9.38 -7.64 -4.68
N LEU A 116 -10.46 -6.93 -5.02
CA LEU A 116 -11.24 -7.20 -6.24
C LEU A 116 -10.40 -7.00 -7.51
N ILE A 117 -9.71 -5.85 -7.63
CA ILE A 117 -8.96 -5.57 -8.85
C ILE A 117 -7.73 -6.46 -8.99
N ALA A 118 -7.03 -6.75 -7.89
CA ALA A 118 -5.91 -7.69 -7.88
C ALA A 118 -6.36 -9.11 -8.28
N GLY A 119 -7.50 -9.57 -7.74
CA GLY A 119 -8.07 -10.87 -8.10
C GLY A 119 -8.44 -11.00 -9.58
N ILE A 120 -9.07 -9.94 -10.15
CA ILE A 120 -9.47 -9.95 -11.58
C ILE A 120 -8.26 -9.85 -12.50
N THR A 121 -7.25 -9.07 -12.15
CA THR A 121 -6.08 -8.82 -13.03
C THR A 121 -4.94 -9.81 -12.82
N GLY A 122 -4.93 -10.54 -11.72
CA GLY A 122 -3.80 -11.37 -11.30
C GLY A 122 -2.54 -10.56 -10.99
N THR A 123 -2.71 -9.25 -10.70
CA THR A 123 -1.61 -8.35 -10.34
C THR A 123 -1.13 -8.66 -8.92
N PRO A 124 0.18 -8.84 -8.70
CA PRO A 124 0.72 -9.06 -7.37
C PRO A 124 0.52 -7.83 -6.46
N VAL A 125 0.32 -8.10 -5.18
CA VAL A 125 0.21 -7.09 -4.12
C VAL A 125 1.36 -7.29 -3.14
N VAL A 126 2.18 -6.27 -2.94
CA VAL A 126 3.32 -6.32 -2.01
C VAL A 126 3.14 -5.24 -0.95
N PRO A 127 3.07 -5.61 0.33
CA PRO A 127 3.09 -4.65 1.43
C PRO A 127 4.45 -3.95 1.50
N ALA A 128 4.43 -2.63 1.72
CA ALA A 128 5.64 -1.83 1.80
C ALA A 128 5.46 -0.65 2.77
N PHE A 129 6.27 -0.59 3.83
CA PHE A 129 6.15 0.44 4.87
C PHE A 129 7.47 1.18 5.07
N PRO A 130 7.47 2.54 4.99
CA PRO A 130 8.67 3.33 5.23
C PRO A 130 8.91 3.50 6.73
N VAL A 131 9.99 2.94 7.26
CA VAL A 131 10.37 3.06 8.67
C VAL A 131 11.60 3.94 8.80
N ARG A 132 11.47 5.05 9.55
CA ARG A 132 12.58 5.94 9.83
C ARG A 132 13.56 5.28 10.79
N GLN A 133 14.84 5.28 10.44
CA GLN A 133 15.94 4.78 11.24
C GLN A 133 16.47 5.86 12.18
N LYS A 134 17.27 5.48 13.16
CA LYS A 134 17.89 6.41 14.13
C LYS A 134 18.79 7.46 13.46
N ASP A 135 19.41 7.11 12.35
CA ASP A 135 20.28 8.00 11.55
C ASP A 135 19.50 8.93 10.60
N GLY A 136 18.16 8.93 10.68
CA GLY A 136 17.29 9.76 9.87
C GLY A 136 16.93 9.19 8.49
N ARG A 137 17.61 8.14 8.03
CA ARG A 137 17.28 7.44 6.79
C ARG A 137 15.99 6.64 6.92
N TYR A 138 15.35 6.33 5.79
CA TYR A 138 14.19 5.46 5.74
C TYR A 138 14.57 4.10 5.17
N ARG A 139 14.11 3.05 5.85
CA ARG A 139 14.18 1.68 5.36
C ARG A 139 12.77 1.22 5.00
N LEU A 140 12.65 0.56 3.86
CA LEU A 140 11.40 -0.05 3.45
C LEU A 140 11.29 -1.44 4.08
N LEU A 141 10.23 -1.68 4.83
CA LEU A 141 9.85 -3.02 5.28
C LEU A 141 9.00 -3.67 4.20
N ASP A 142 9.39 -4.87 3.79
CA ASP A 142 8.63 -5.71 2.88
C ASP A 142 7.76 -6.74 3.61
N ASP A 143 7.05 -7.57 2.85
CA ASP A 143 6.12 -8.57 3.38
C ASP A 143 6.78 -9.56 4.34
N GLU A 144 7.98 -10.02 4.04
CA GLU A 144 8.70 -10.99 4.88
C GLU A 144 9.07 -10.38 6.25
N GLU A 145 9.57 -9.16 6.26
CA GLU A 145 9.89 -8.45 7.49
C GLU A 145 8.64 -8.14 8.32
N VAL A 146 7.53 -7.76 7.67
CA VAL A 146 6.25 -7.54 8.34
C VAL A 146 5.74 -8.84 8.97
N ARG A 147 5.83 -9.97 8.28
CA ARG A 147 5.47 -11.29 8.83
C ARG A 147 6.35 -11.68 10.01
N ARG A 148 7.65 -11.45 9.94
CA ARG A 148 8.58 -11.70 11.06
C ARG A 148 8.21 -10.89 12.30
N LEU A 149 7.85 -9.60 12.12
CA LEU A 149 7.41 -8.74 13.23
C LEU A 149 6.09 -9.22 13.85
N LYS A 150 5.14 -9.71 13.04
CA LYS A 150 3.89 -10.29 13.51
C LYS A 150 4.15 -11.54 14.35
N ASN A 151 4.97 -12.44 13.87
CA ASN A 151 5.33 -13.68 14.57
C ASN A 151 6.09 -13.39 15.87
N TRP A 152 6.97 -12.38 15.90
CA TRP A 152 7.69 -11.96 17.11
C TRP A 152 6.73 -11.44 18.20
N LYS A 153 5.71 -10.67 17.84
CA LYS A 153 4.68 -10.23 18.81
C LYS A 153 3.86 -11.40 19.32
N ALA A 154 3.43 -12.31 18.45
CA ALA A 154 2.69 -13.50 18.82
C ALA A 154 3.49 -14.39 19.80
N ALA A 155 4.78 -14.58 19.54
CA ALA A 155 5.67 -15.34 20.42
C ALA A 155 5.85 -14.67 21.80
N LYS A 156 5.85 -13.34 21.90
CA LYS A 156 5.97 -12.63 23.19
C LYS A 156 4.65 -12.56 23.98
N THR A 157 3.50 -12.62 23.30
CA THR A 157 2.16 -12.59 23.91
C THR A 157 1.63 -13.99 24.24
N ALA A 158 2.23 -15.04 23.71
CA ALA A 158 1.89 -16.42 24.07
C ALA A 158 2.20 -16.66 25.55
N LYS A 159 1.15 -16.66 26.37
CA LYS A 159 1.26 -17.12 27.76
C LYS A 159 1.61 -18.62 27.73
N PRO A 160 2.64 -19.07 28.48
CA PRO A 160 2.93 -20.50 28.57
C PRO A 160 1.70 -21.20 29.19
N GLY A 161 1.09 -22.12 28.43
CA GLY A 161 0.04 -22.99 28.92
C GLY A 161 -1.38 -22.83 28.38
N VAL A 162 -1.61 -21.95 27.37
CA VAL A 162 -2.92 -21.91 26.68
C VAL A 162 -2.81 -22.68 25.37
N PRO A 163 -3.63 -23.76 25.15
CA PRO A 163 -3.67 -24.46 23.86
C PRO A 163 -4.12 -23.50 22.76
N GLN A 164 -3.39 -23.43 21.66
CA GLN A 164 -3.83 -22.70 20.48
C GLN A 164 -5.03 -23.46 19.90
N ALA A 165 -6.18 -22.78 19.80
CA ALA A 165 -7.30 -23.29 19.03
C ALA A 165 -6.87 -23.35 17.55
N GLU A 166 -6.90 -24.54 16.98
CA GLU A 166 -6.76 -24.76 15.54
C GLU A 166 -7.92 -24.04 14.81
N VAL A 167 -7.56 -23.16 13.89
CA VAL A 167 -8.48 -22.53 12.94
C VAL A 167 -8.07 -22.97 11.54
#